data_dd26ca43de3e64fd64be142b92e2a98e
#
_entry.id   dd26ca43de3e64fd64be142b92e2a98e
#
_cell.length_a   1.000
_cell.length_b   1.000
_cell.length_c   1.000
_cell.angle_alpha   90.00
_cell.angle_beta   90.00
_cell.angle_gamma   90.00
#
_symmetry.space_group_name_H-M   'P 1'
#
loop_
_entity.id
_entity.type
_entity.pdbx_description
1 polymer ?
#
loop_
_entity_poly.entity_id
_entity_poly.type
_entity_poly.pdbx_seq_one_letter_code
_entity_poly.pdbx_strand_id
1 'polypeptide(L)'
;VHPKYSVLLSVLQRQIQPMCQEGAKLVLDPIPVYPRQKIVTSDEEGTAVANTLGGGSAALLFGHGAVSAGASMEESIMTMVQLEHQAEMNYLAELLDGRDHPSIPRELVLDATAGGGTSQFELPHFKKSFEKAGTPKYRGAWGYWMDQAYADLGR
;
A
#
# COMPACT_ATOMS: atom_id res chain seq x y z
N VAL A 1 0.57 -1.91 12.40
CA VAL A 1 1.55 -2.98 12.15
C VAL A 1 2.96 -2.40 12.00
N HIS A 2 3.99 -3.27 11.91
CA HIS A 2 5.40 -2.87 11.89
C HIS A 2 6.07 -3.31 10.57
N PRO A 3 5.69 -2.74 9.43
CA PRO A 3 6.26 -3.08 8.14
C PRO A 3 7.70 -2.57 8.06
N LYS A 4 8.64 -3.46 7.78
CA LYS A 4 10.08 -3.25 7.95
C LYS A 4 10.63 -2.09 7.12
N TYR A 5 10.31 -2.07 5.82
CA TYR A 5 10.84 -1.07 4.90
C TYR A 5 10.15 0.28 5.07
N SER A 6 8.83 0.28 5.32
CA SER A 6 8.09 1.48 5.63
C SER A 6 8.59 2.17 6.90
N VAL A 7 8.88 1.38 7.96
CA VAL A 7 9.50 1.89 9.20
C VAL A 7 10.87 2.51 8.90
N LEU A 8 11.72 1.79 8.15
CA LEU A 8 13.06 2.26 7.79
C LEU A 8 13.00 3.59 7.03
N LEU A 9 12.17 3.68 5.99
CA LEU A 9 12.04 4.88 5.17
C LEU A 9 11.46 6.05 5.97
N SER A 10 10.57 5.78 6.94
CA SER A 10 10.06 6.83 7.84
C SER A 10 11.17 7.47 8.67
N VAL A 11 12.10 6.67 9.21
CA VAL A 11 13.26 7.16 10.00
C VAL A 11 14.23 7.93 9.11
N LEU A 12 14.48 7.43 7.91
CA LEU A 12 15.35 8.09 6.93
C LEU A 12 14.71 9.34 6.31
N GLN A 13 13.42 9.60 6.62
CA GLN A 13 12.63 10.69 6.02
C GLN A 13 12.66 10.63 4.49
N ARG A 14 12.49 9.41 3.96
CA ARG A 14 12.38 9.14 2.53
C ARG A 14 10.92 9.05 2.12
N GLN A 15 10.61 9.72 1.02
CA GLN A 15 9.34 9.53 0.36
C GLN A 15 9.32 8.17 -0.33
N ILE A 16 8.24 7.41 -0.14
CA ILE A 16 7.97 6.20 -0.90
C ILE A 16 7.40 6.64 -2.26
N GLN A 17 8.08 6.29 -3.35
CA GLN A 17 7.74 6.67 -4.72
C GLN A 17 7.16 5.47 -5.49
N PRO A 18 6.39 5.70 -6.59
CA PRO A 18 5.89 4.62 -7.43
C PRO A 18 7.02 3.84 -8.12
N MET A 19 7.16 2.55 -7.81
CA MET A 19 8.21 1.67 -8.35
C MET A 19 7.66 0.48 -9.13
N CYS A 20 6.40 0.08 -8.88
CA CYS A 20 5.71 -0.97 -9.60
C CYS A 20 4.22 -0.65 -9.70
N GLN A 21 3.47 -1.37 -10.54
CA GLN A 21 2.05 -1.10 -10.79
C GLN A 21 1.19 -1.25 -9.53
N GLU A 22 1.41 -2.34 -8.77
CA GLU A 22 0.68 -2.56 -7.52
C GLU A 22 1.07 -1.51 -6.48
N GLY A 23 0.08 -0.75 -6.04
CA GLY A 23 0.29 0.31 -5.04
C GLY A 23 0.88 1.61 -5.59
N ALA A 24 1.18 1.74 -6.89
CA ALA A 24 1.71 2.99 -7.45
C ALA A 24 0.82 4.20 -7.15
N LYS A 25 -0.50 4.03 -7.27
CA LYS A 25 -1.46 5.10 -6.97
C LYS A 25 -1.49 5.46 -5.49
N LEU A 26 -1.25 4.50 -4.60
CA LEU A 26 -1.22 4.73 -3.15
C LEU A 26 -0.11 5.71 -2.75
N VAL A 27 1.05 5.59 -3.41
CA VAL A 27 2.27 6.36 -3.11
C VAL A 27 2.54 7.49 -4.11
N LEU A 28 1.55 7.82 -4.93
CA LEU A 28 1.66 8.89 -5.93
C LEU A 28 1.79 10.27 -5.30
N ASP A 29 1.10 10.47 -4.20
CA ASP A 29 1.29 11.62 -3.31
C ASP A 29 2.03 11.13 -2.05
N PRO A 30 2.80 12.02 -1.37
CA PRO A 30 3.56 11.65 -0.20
C PRO A 30 2.70 10.98 0.88
N ILE A 31 3.14 9.82 1.37
CA ILE A 31 2.50 9.16 2.52
C ILE A 31 2.76 10.02 3.76
N PRO A 32 1.72 10.46 4.49
CA PRO A 32 1.90 11.29 5.67
C PRO A 32 2.59 10.52 6.80
N VAL A 33 3.38 11.23 7.61
CA VAL A 33 4.13 10.64 8.72
C VAL A 33 3.66 11.26 10.04
N TYR A 34 3.15 10.44 10.95
CA TYR A 34 2.91 10.83 12.33
C TYR A 34 4.26 10.92 13.07
N PRO A 35 4.64 12.11 13.63
CA PRO A 35 6.02 12.39 14.00
C PRO A 35 6.42 11.90 15.39
N ARG A 36 5.84 10.80 15.87
CA ARG A 36 6.14 10.26 17.20
C ARG A 36 6.38 8.77 17.17
N GLN A 37 7.45 8.35 17.85
CA GLN A 37 7.81 6.94 18.04
C GLN A 37 7.28 6.48 19.40
N LYS A 38 6.00 6.16 19.49
CA LYS A 38 5.44 5.56 20.69
C LYS A 38 4.19 4.76 20.40
N ILE A 39 3.82 3.90 21.33
CA ILE A 39 2.54 3.20 21.30
C ILE A 39 1.43 4.23 21.55
N VAL A 40 0.40 4.22 20.73
CA VAL A 40 -0.80 5.04 20.92
C VAL A 40 -1.60 4.44 22.09
N THR A 41 -1.73 5.19 23.17
CA THR A 41 -2.34 4.72 24.42
C THR A 41 -3.49 5.59 24.92
N SER A 42 -3.79 6.69 24.24
CA SER A 42 -4.90 7.58 24.57
C SER A 42 -5.74 7.96 23.35
N ASP A 43 -6.97 8.37 23.59
CA ASP A 43 -7.89 8.84 22.53
C ASP A 43 -7.35 10.10 21.82
N GLU A 44 -6.64 10.95 22.54
CA GLU A 44 -6.00 12.14 21.98
C GLU A 44 -4.91 11.75 20.95
N GLU A 45 -4.08 10.77 21.29
CA GLU A 45 -3.05 10.27 20.38
C GLU A 45 -3.65 9.53 19.20
N GLY A 46 -4.70 8.73 19.44
CA GLY A 46 -5.46 8.07 18.37
C GLY A 46 -6.07 9.08 17.40
N THR A 47 -6.63 10.15 17.92
CA THR A 47 -7.15 11.26 17.11
C THR A 47 -6.05 11.96 16.31
N ALA A 48 -4.86 12.16 16.91
CA ALA A 48 -3.73 12.76 16.19
C ALA A 48 -3.24 11.86 15.05
N VAL A 49 -3.19 10.53 15.22
CA VAL A 49 -2.88 9.57 14.15
C VAL A 49 -3.96 9.60 13.06
N ALA A 50 -5.24 9.61 13.43
CA ALA A 50 -6.36 9.71 12.49
C ALA A 50 -6.30 11.00 11.67
N ASN A 51 -5.98 12.12 12.31
CA ASN A 51 -5.79 13.41 11.63
C ASN A 51 -4.58 13.37 10.66
N THR A 52 -3.52 12.65 11.02
CA THR A 52 -2.36 12.45 10.13
C THR A 52 -2.76 11.62 8.91
N LEU A 53 -3.52 10.55 9.10
CA LEU A 53 -4.08 9.75 8.00
C LEU A 53 -4.98 10.60 7.10
N GLY A 54 -5.79 11.49 7.69
CA GLY A 54 -6.72 12.36 6.97
C GLY A 54 -7.70 11.58 6.10
N GLY A 55 -7.81 11.97 4.83
CA GLY A 55 -8.59 11.24 3.82
C GLY A 55 -7.81 10.16 3.06
N GLY A 56 -6.57 9.88 3.45
CA GLY A 56 -5.71 8.87 2.83
C GLY A 56 -6.01 7.45 3.29
N SER A 57 -5.44 6.48 2.62
CA SER A 57 -5.58 5.07 2.96
C SER A 57 -4.43 4.53 3.82
N ALA A 58 -3.33 5.27 3.96
CA ALA A 58 -2.18 4.87 4.78
C ALA A 58 -1.45 6.07 5.37
N ALA A 59 -0.81 5.87 6.53
CA ALA A 59 0.12 6.80 7.14
C ALA A 59 1.26 6.03 7.82
N LEU A 60 2.46 6.61 7.83
CA LEU A 60 3.60 6.08 8.57
C LEU A 60 3.59 6.61 10.01
N LEU A 61 4.03 5.79 10.94
CA LEU A 61 4.32 6.17 12.32
C LEU A 61 5.85 6.20 12.46
N PHE A 62 6.43 7.37 12.64
CA PHE A 62 7.88 7.58 12.63
C PHE A 62 8.63 6.57 13.50
N GLY A 63 9.48 5.75 12.89
CA GLY A 63 10.30 4.74 13.57
C GLY A 63 9.52 3.65 14.32
N HIS A 64 8.19 3.59 14.16
CA HIS A 64 7.35 2.63 14.87
C HIS A 64 6.65 1.66 13.92
N GLY A 65 5.95 2.16 12.92
CA GLY A 65 5.15 1.32 12.04
C GLY A 65 4.39 2.09 10.97
N ALA A 66 3.26 1.51 10.58
CA ALA A 66 2.31 2.14 9.69
C ALA A 66 0.87 1.77 10.06
N VAL A 67 -0.06 2.61 9.68
CA VAL A 67 -1.49 2.39 9.75
C VAL A 67 -2.08 2.44 8.36
N SER A 68 -3.05 1.57 8.10
CA SER A 68 -3.86 1.58 6.89
C SER A 68 -5.34 1.55 7.22
N ALA A 69 -6.16 2.14 6.36
CA ALA A 69 -7.59 2.16 6.46
C ALA A 69 -8.23 1.84 5.10
N GLY A 70 -9.41 1.26 5.13
CA GLY A 70 -10.19 0.92 3.94
C GLY A 70 -11.66 0.67 4.30
N ALA A 71 -12.51 0.53 3.29
CA ALA A 71 -13.93 0.23 3.47
C ALA A 71 -14.17 -1.21 3.97
N SER A 72 -13.15 -2.07 3.92
CA SER A 72 -13.18 -3.45 4.41
C SER A 72 -11.83 -3.83 5.01
N MET A 73 -11.80 -4.95 5.76
CA MET A 73 -10.57 -5.56 6.26
C MET A 73 -9.62 -5.92 5.11
N GLU A 74 -10.17 -6.53 4.05
CA GLU A 74 -9.43 -6.86 2.83
C GLU A 74 -8.73 -5.62 2.25
N GLU A 75 -9.44 -4.53 2.06
CA GLU A 75 -8.87 -3.30 1.52
C GLU A 75 -7.78 -2.71 2.41
N SER A 76 -8.01 -2.70 3.72
CA SER A 76 -7.01 -2.21 4.69
C SER A 76 -5.73 -3.04 4.65
N ILE A 77 -5.84 -4.38 4.68
CA ILE A 77 -4.68 -5.27 4.66
C ILE A 77 -3.94 -5.17 3.31
N MET A 78 -4.67 -5.19 2.19
CA MET A 78 -4.04 -5.07 0.87
C MET A 78 -3.35 -3.72 0.66
N THR A 79 -3.90 -2.64 1.22
CA THR A 79 -3.23 -1.32 1.25
C THR A 79 -1.89 -1.40 1.98
N MET A 80 -1.83 -2.08 3.12
CA MET A 80 -0.59 -2.25 3.87
C MET A 80 0.43 -3.11 3.11
N VAL A 81 0.00 -4.22 2.49
CA VAL A 81 0.86 -5.07 1.65
C VAL A 81 1.46 -4.26 0.49
N GLN A 82 0.64 -3.46 -0.19
CA GLN A 82 1.08 -2.61 -1.29
C GLN A 82 2.04 -1.52 -0.83
N LEU A 83 1.77 -0.89 0.33
CA LEU A 83 2.66 0.11 0.91
C LEU A 83 4.05 -0.46 1.19
N GLU A 84 4.10 -1.61 1.86
CA GLU A 84 5.36 -2.26 2.20
C GLU A 84 6.11 -2.73 0.96
N HIS A 85 5.41 -3.25 -0.05
CA HIS A 85 6.03 -3.64 -1.32
C HIS A 85 6.65 -2.42 -2.05
N GLN A 86 5.94 -1.30 -2.12
CA GLN A 86 6.49 -0.06 -2.66
C GLN A 86 7.71 0.42 -1.85
N ALA A 87 7.65 0.35 -0.53
CA ALA A 87 8.75 0.73 0.35
C ALA A 87 9.99 -0.15 0.14
N GLU A 88 9.82 -1.47 0.01
CA GLU A 88 10.90 -2.41 -0.33
C GLU A 88 11.55 -2.07 -1.66
N MET A 89 10.75 -1.82 -2.70
CA MET A 89 11.25 -1.45 -4.03
C MET A 89 12.06 -0.14 -3.98
N ASN A 90 11.60 0.88 -3.23
CA ASN A 90 12.36 2.10 -3.01
C ASN A 90 13.69 1.85 -2.29
N TYR A 91 13.68 1.04 -1.24
CA TYR A 91 14.89 0.66 -0.52
C TYR A 91 15.90 -0.03 -1.44
N LEU A 92 15.47 -0.99 -2.26
CA LEU A 92 16.34 -1.69 -3.21
C LEU A 92 16.87 -0.74 -4.29
N ALA A 93 16.04 0.17 -4.80
CA ALA A 93 16.45 1.17 -5.78
C ALA A 93 17.50 2.13 -5.18
N GLU A 94 17.30 2.60 -3.95
CA GLU A 94 18.29 3.46 -3.25
C GLU A 94 19.63 2.75 -3.04
N LEU A 95 19.64 1.44 -2.80
CA LEU A 95 20.86 0.64 -2.72
C LEU A 95 21.58 0.52 -4.06
N LEU A 96 20.85 0.45 -5.17
CA LEU A 96 21.40 0.27 -6.51
C LEU A 96 21.86 1.59 -7.16
N ASP A 97 21.09 2.64 -7.01
CA ASP A 97 21.24 3.90 -7.77
C ASP A 97 21.30 5.16 -6.87
N GLY A 98 21.27 4.96 -5.58
CA GLY A 98 21.35 6.05 -4.61
C GLY A 98 19.99 6.72 -4.37
N ARG A 99 20.09 7.85 -3.64
CA ARG A 99 18.92 8.54 -3.08
C ARG A 99 17.95 9.09 -4.14
N ASP A 100 18.49 9.53 -5.26
CA ASP A 100 17.73 10.23 -6.31
C ASP A 100 17.37 9.28 -7.47
N HIS A 101 17.20 7.99 -7.16
CA HIS A 101 16.81 6.97 -8.13
C HIS A 101 15.51 7.35 -8.89
N PRO A 102 15.36 6.94 -10.15
CA PRO A 102 14.14 7.19 -10.91
C PRO A 102 12.94 6.44 -10.33
N SER A 103 11.75 6.96 -10.59
CA SER A 103 10.47 6.32 -10.25
C SER A 103 9.53 6.33 -11.47
N ILE A 104 8.42 5.63 -11.40
CA ILE A 104 7.40 5.66 -12.46
C ILE A 104 6.82 7.08 -12.52
N PRO A 105 6.86 7.74 -13.70
CA PRO A 105 6.30 9.08 -13.87
C PRO A 105 4.82 9.14 -13.49
N ARG A 106 4.42 10.24 -12.86
CA ARG A 106 3.04 10.47 -12.39
C ARG A 106 2.00 10.27 -13.48
N GLU A 107 2.27 10.78 -14.68
CA GLU A 107 1.37 10.66 -15.83
C GLU A 107 1.12 9.21 -16.23
N LEU A 108 2.13 8.33 -16.15
CA LEU A 108 1.97 6.91 -16.47
C LEU A 108 1.15 6.18 -15.40
N VAL A 109 1.33 6.52 -14.12
CA VAL A 109 0.49 5.98 -13.03
C VAL A 109 -0.96 6.39 -13.21
N LEU A 110 -1.20 7.67 -13.54
CA LEU A 110 -2.56 8.18 -13.75
C LEU A 110 -3.21 7.56 -14.99
N ASP A 111 -2.48 7.42 -16.10
CA ASP A 111 -2.97 6.78 -17.32
C ASP A 111 -3.36 5.30 -17.05
N ALA A 112 -2.50 4.55 -16.38
CA ALA A 112 -2.78 3.16 -16.00
C ALA A 112 -4.01 3.01 -15.08
N THR A 113 -4.37 4.06 -14.34
CA THR A 113 -5.50 4.05 -13.40
C THR A 113 -6.74 4.78 -13.92
N ALA A 114 -6.62 5.58 -14.99
CA ALA A 114 -7.69 6.40 -15.56
C ALA A 114 -8.89 5.57 -16.06
N GLY A 115 -8.63 4.35 -16.56
CA GLY A 115 -9.67 3.41 -16.99
C GLY A 115 -10.34 2.66 -15.84
N GLY A 116 -10.00 2.93 -14.58
CA GLY A 116 -10.55 2.22 -13.41
C GLY A 116 -10.28 0.71 -13.41
N GLY A 117 -9.36 0.24 -14.25
CA GLY A 117 -9.13 -1.18 -14.47
C GLY A 117 -10.30 -1.90 -15.18
N THR A 118 -11.38 -1.17 -15.49
CA THR A 118 -12.60 -1.76 -16.06
C THR A 118 -12.50 -2.07 -17.55
N SER A 119 -11.68 -1.34 -18.31
CA SER A 119 -11.55 -1.58 -19.75
C SER A 119 -10.97 -2.96 -20.09
N GLN A 120 -10.09 -3.48 -19.25
CA GLN A 120 -9.55 -4.84 -19.41
C GLN A 120 -10.61 -5.90 -19.13
N PHE A 121 -11.50 -5.65 -18.16
CA PHE A 121 -12.58 -6.55 -17.77
C PHE A 121 -13.72 -6.61 -18.81
N GLU A 122 -13.79 -5.62 -19.70
CA GLU A 122 -14.71 -5.63 -20.86
C GLU A 122 -14.23 -6.57 -21.99
N LEU A 123 -12.93 -6.96 -22.00
CA LEU A 123 -12.41 -7.88 -23.00
C LEU A 123 -13.06 -9.28 -22.82
N PRO A 124 -13.53 -9.94 -23.89
CA PRO A 124 -14.36 -11.17 -23.79
C PRO A 124 -13.72 -12.29 -22.98
N HIS A 125 -12.41 -12.46 -23.06
CA HIS A 125 -11.68 -13.50 -22.32
C HIS A 125 -11.51 -13.19 -20.83
N PHE A 126 -11.38 -11.90 -20.46
CA PHE A 126 -11.39 -11.48 -19.05
C PHE A 126 -12.80 -11.49 -18.48
N LYS A 127 -13.78 -10.96 -19.20
CA LYS A 127 -15.17 -10.93 -18.79
C LYS A 127 -15.68 -12.31 -18.35
N LYS A 128 -15.42 -13.33 -19.17
CA LYS A 128 -15.79 -14.71 -18.87
C LYS A 128 -15.15 -15.27 -17.60
N SER A 129 -13.92 -14.87 -17.31
CA SER A 129 -13.19 -15.29 -16.09
C SER A 129 -13.74 -14.57 -14.84
N PHE A 130 -14.11 -13.30 -14.98
CA PHE A 130 -14.61 -12.50 -13.87
C PHE A 130 -16.10 -12.73 -13.56
N GLU A 131 -16.94 -12.99 -14.55
CA GLU A 131 -18.36 -13.40 -14.35
C GLU A 131 -18.45 -14.66 -13.49
N LYS A 132 -17.51 -15.59 -13.66
CA LYS A 132 -17.44 -16.84 -12.90
C LYS A 132 -16.94 -16.65 -11.46
N ALA A 133 -16.20 -15.58 -11.19
CA ALA A 133 -15.50 -15.35 -9.94
C ALA A 133 -16.16 -14.31 -9.01
N GLY A 134 -17.15 -13.49 -9.53
CA GLY A 134 -17.61 -12.28 -8.83
C GLY A 134 -16.44 -11.27 -8.73
N THR A 135 -16.72 -9.98 -8.64
CA THR A 135 -15.68 -8.92 -8.69
C THR A 135 -15.36 -8.27 -7.35
N PRO A 136 -14.53 -8.82 -6.49
CA PRO A 136 -13.83 -8.02 -5.51
C PRO A 136 -12.51 -7.53 -6.10
N LYS A 137 -12.18 -6.27 -5.83
CA LYS A 137 -10.99 -5.55 -6.29
C LYS A 137 -9.66 -6.32 -6.09
N TYR A 138 -9.59 -7.16 -5.06
CA TYR A 138 -8.36 -7.88 -4.67
C TYR A 138 -8.50 -9.40 -4.63
N ARG A 139 -9.55 -9.97 -5.18
CA ARG A 139 -9.92 -11.37 -4.92
C ARG A 139 -8.80 -12.39 -5.11
N GLY A 140 -8.02 -12.30 -6.19
CA GLY A 140 -6.91 -13.22 -6.43
C GLY A 140 -5.78 -13.04 -5.42
N ALA A 141 -5.34 -11.81 -5.21
CA ALA A 141 -4.28 -11.48 -4.26
C ALA A 141 -4.73 -11.71 -2.80
N TRP A 142 -5.94 -11.31 -2.45
CA TRP A 142 -6.50 -11.57 -1.14
C TRP A 142 -6.60 -13.06 -0.83
N GLY A 143 -7.11 -13.87 -1.77
CA GLY A 143 -7.17 -15.33 -1.63
C GLY A 143 -5.79 -15.93 -1.39
N TYR A 144 -4.80 -15.53 -2.18
CA TYR A 144 -3.41 -15.96 -2.00
C TYR A 144 -2.87 -15.65 -0.59
N TRP A 145 -3.03 -14.41 -0.11
CA TRP A 145 -2.56 -14.02 1.22
C TRP A 145 -3.31 -14.74 2.35
N MET A 146 -4.61 -14.99 2.17
CA MET A 146 -5.39 -15.79 3.12
C MET A 146 -4.90 -17.23 3.18
N ASP A 147 -4.64 -17.86 2.03
CA ASP A 147 -4.12 -19.24 1.97
C ASP A 147 -2.73 -19.32 2.63
N GLN A 148 -1.85 -18.34 2.42
CA GLN A 148 -0.56 -18.28 3.10
C GLN A 148 -0.73 -18.16 4.63
N ALA A 149 -1.59 -17.26 5.10
CA ALA A 149 -1.84 -17.08 6.52
C ALA A 149 -2.41 -18.35 7.18
N TYR A 150 -3.32 -19.07 6.50
CA TYR A 150 -3.84 -20.35 7.01
C TYR A 150 -2.76 -21.43 7.04
N ALA A 151 -1.91 -21.52 6.03
CA ALA A 151 -0.80 -22.46 6.00
C ALA A 151 0.18 -22.20 7.16
N ASP A 152 0.53 -20.95 7.42
CA ASP A 152 1.42 -20.54 8.52
C ASP A 152 0.81 -20.83 9.89
N LEU A 153 -0.52 -20.80 9.99
CA LEU A 153 -1.25 -21.15 11.23
C LEU A 153 -1.51 -22.66 11.37
N GLY A 154 -1.08 -23.48 10.41
CA GLY A 154 -1.31 -24.93 10.40
C GLY A 154 -2.80 -25.32 10.24
N ARG A 155 -3.56 -24.53 9.52
CA ARG A 155 -5.00 -24.70 9.27
C ARG A 155 -5.31 -24.98 7.81
#